data_dcbec92e2fe6caa0dc0b1b1601a2e5fb
#
_entry.id   dcbec92e2fe6caa0dc0b1b1601a2e5fb
#
_cell.length_a   1.000
_cell.length_b   1.000
_cell.length_c   1.000
_cell.angle_alpha   90.00
_cell.angle_beta   90.00
_cell.angle_gamma   90.00
#
_symmetry.space_group_name_H-M   'P 1'
#
loop_
_entity.id
_entity.type
_entity.pdbx_description
1 polymer ?
#
loop_
_entity_poly.entity_id
_entity_poly.type
_entity_poly.pdbx_seq_one_letter_code
_entity_poly.pdbx_strand_id
1 'polypeptide(L)'
;MRLGASGFGRGIQVVDSGNELTNDVVTITQLQVALLSQARDLQTELETIAARSDIGTKPGLNRLLQETVLALLRSPEYWSHAKVTNQTVRSRAQASQVFEQLSVTERSKFSRETLVNVGGQVSRQTYQPKPDADPAAYIVVTLIVGTADDQPLVTQPIHSASDLQTSLRRLGGVTPDYLLVYELLWTPQDASDSLSYDQMLAAYPDLTQIS
;
A
#
# COMPACT_ATOMS: atom_id res chain seq x y z
N MET A 1 58.80 33.26 7.96
CA MET A 1 58.23 32.27 8.83
C MET A 1 56.74 32.62 9.02
N ARG A 2 55.81 32.03 8.25
CA ARG A 2 54.38 32.18 8.41
C ARG A 2 53.73 30.82 8.16
N LEU A 3 53.13 30.29 9.18
CA LEU A 3 52.38 29.03 9.16
C LEU A 3 51.00 29.31 8.56
N GLY A 4 50.68 28.60 7.48
CA GLY A 4 49.37 28.58 6.89
C GLY A 4 48.46 27.59 7.63
N ALA A 5 47.31 28.05 8.11
CA ALA A 5 46.25 27.20 8.63
C ALA A 5 45.33 26.79 7.50
N SER A 6 45.29 25.50 7.19
CA SER A 6 44.35 24.91 6.25
C SER A 6 43.00 24.71 6.96
N GLY A 7 42.02 25.55 6.65
CA GLY A 7 40.63 25.35 7.06
C GLY A 7 39.96 24.33 6.15
N PHE A 8 39.67 23.15 6.68
CA PHE A 8 38.73 22.20 6.04
C PHE A 8 37.32 22.69 6.29
N GLY A 9 36.77 23.43 5.36
CA GLY A 9 35.33 23.69 5.29
C GLY A 9 34.61 22.44 4.74
N ARG A 10 33.99 21.64 5.61
CA ARG A 10 32.96 20.72 5.19
C ARG A 10 31.74 21.54 4.78
N GLY A 11 31.53 21.69 3.49
CA GLY A 11 30.29 22.18 2.95
C GLY A 11 29.20 21.16 3.26
N ILE A 12 28.30 21.51 4.17
CA ILE A 12 27.03 20.85 4.32
C ILE A 12 26.28 21.20 3.02
N GLN A 13 26.07 20.20 2.15
CA GLN A 13 25.15 20.34 1.05
C GLN A 13 23.75 20.47 1.67
N VAL A 14 23.24 21.67 1.73
CA VAL A 14 21.83 21.94 1.96
C VAL A 14 21.15 21.40 0.70
N VAL A 15 20.52 20.23 0.79
CA VAL A 15 19.63 19.73 -0.24
C VAL A 15 18.49 20.74 -0.30
N ASP A 16 18.39 21.43 -1.42
CA ASP A 16 17.38 22.45 -1.67
C ASP A 16 16.00 21.73 -1.72
N SER A 17 15.31 21.69 -0.59
CA SER A 17 13.98 21.11 -0.45
C SER A 17 12.87 21.94 -1.13
N GLY A 18 13.25 23.02 -1.82
CA GLY A 18 12.32 23.92 -2.51
C GLY A 18 11.87 23.45 -3.89
N ASN A 19 12.39 22.35 -4.43
CA ASN A 19 12.21 21.97 -5.83
C ASN A 19 11.37 20.69 -6.07
N GLU A 20 11.01 19.93 -5.03
CA GLU A 20 10.28 18.65 -5.19
C GLU A 20 8.91 18.82 -5.86
N LEU A 21 8.14 19.82 -5.47
CA LEU A 21 6.81 20.09 -6.06
C LEU A 21 6.86 20.60 -7.50
N THR A 22 8.01 21.06 -7.99
CA THR A 22 8.18 21.68 -9.31
C THR A 22 8.96 20.81 -10.29
N ASN A 23 9.59 19.72 -9.83
CA ASN A 23 10.27 18.75 -10.68
C ASN A 23 9.29 17.65 -11.16
N ASP A 24 9.76 16.77 -12.03
CA ASP A 24 8.99 15.65 -12.56
C ASP A 24 9.26 14.32 -11.82
N VAL A 25 10.01 14.36 -10.72
CA VAL A 25 10.29 13.16 -9.92
C VAL A 25 9.03 12.76 -9.17
N VAL A 26 8.75 11.47 -9.15
CA VAL A 26 7.60 10.89 -8.45
C VAL A 26 8.04 9.61 -7.76
N THR A 27 7.66 9.46 -6.53
CA THR A 27 7.82 8.20 -5.79
C THR A 27 6.48 7.47 -5.70
N ILE A 28 6.43 6.24 -6.21
CA ILE A 28 5.29 5.34 -6.05
C ILE A 28 5.62 4.37 -4.92
N THR A 29 4.78 4.36 -3.89
CA THR A 29 4.85 3.43 -2.76
C THR A 29 3.66 2.48 -2.81
N GLN A 30 3.93 1.18 -2.76
CA GLN A 30 2.91 0.15 -2.57
C GLN A 30 3.09 -0.45 -1.18
N LEU A 31 2.07 -0.33 -0.34
CA LEU A 31 2.00 -0.97 0.97
C LEU A 31 0.90 -2.03 0.93
N GLN A 32 1.24 -3.26 1.27
CA GLN A 32 0.33 -4.39 1.38
C GLN A 32 0.29 -4.87 2.83
N VAL A 33 -0.91 -5.08 3.35
CA VAL A 33 -1.14 -5.56 4.72
C VAL A 33 -2.13 -6.72 4.68
N ALA A 34 -1.72 -7.90 5.12
CA ALA A 34 -2.62 -9.00 5.33
C ALA A 34 -3.21 -8.92 6.75
N LEU A 35 -4.52 -8.97 6.81
CA LEU A 35 -5.32 -8.91 8.01
C LEU A 35 -5.97 -10.26 8.25
N LEU A 36 -6.15 -10.65 9.51
CA LEU A 36 -6.96 -11.79 9.88
C LEU A 36 -8.43 -11.53 9.51
N SER A 37 -9.16 -12.55 9.07
CA SER A 37 -10.54 -12.41 8.58
C SER A 37 -11.55 -11.93 9.61
N GLN A 38 -11.19 -11.91 10.90
CA GLN A 38 -11.99 -11.28 11.94
C GLN A 38 -12.10 -9.75 11.76
N ALA A 39 -11.24 -9.15 10.90
CA ALA A 39 -11.26 -7.72 10.56
C ALA A 39 -12.41 -7.34 9.57
N ARG A 40 -13.51 -8.06 9.53
CA ARG A 40 -14.66 -7.76 8.64
C ARG A 40 -15.26 -6.39 8.87
N ASP A 41 -15.29 -5.93 10.13
CA ASP A 41 -15.77 -4.59 10.46
C ASP A 41 -14.86 -3.53 9.84
N LEU A 42 -13.54 -3.78 9.79
CA LEU A 42 -12.58 -2.92 9.11
C LEU A 42 -12.80 -2.91 7.60
N GLN A 43 -13.09 -4.05 6.97
CA GLN A 43 -13.42 -4.09 5.54
C GLN A 43 -14.64 -3.23 5.23
N THR A 44 -15.72 -3.36 6.00
CA THR A 44 -16.93 -2.54 5.88
C THR A 44 -16.62 -1.04 6.11
N GLU A 45 -15.74 -0.72 7.07
CA GLU A 45 -15.28 0.65 7.29
C GLU A 45 -14.53 1.19 6.06
N LEU A 46 -13.61 0.41 5.47
CA LEU A 46 -12.86 0.79 4.26
C LEU A 46 -13.79 1.01 3.05
N GLU A 47 -14.80 0.14 2.87
CA GLU A 47 -15.84 0.31 1.85
C GLU A 47 -16.60 1.63 2.04
N THR A 48 -17.00 1.93 3.27
CA THR A 48 -17.71 3.16 3.62
C THR A 48 -16.84 4.39 3.37
N ILE A 49 -15.57 4.36 3.75
CA ILE A 49 -14.60 5.43 3.52
C ILE A 49 -14.45 5.67 2.01
N ALA A 50 -14.25 4.60 1.22
CA ALA A 50 -14.10 4.70 -0.23
C ALA A 50 -15.35 5.28 -0.91
N ALA A 51 -16.53 4.82 -0.51
CA ALA A 51 -17.80 5.24 -1.11
C ALA A 51 -18.16 6.72 -0.88
N ARG A 52 -17.75 7.30 0.27
CA ARG A 52 -18.04 8.70 0.62
C ARG A 52 -16.95 9.69 0.21
N SER A 53 -15.82 9.21 -0.29
CA SER A 53 -14.66 10.05 -0.61
C SER A 53 -14.82 10.73 -1.96
N ASP A 54 -14.56 12.04 -1.99
CA ASP A 54 -14.49 12.83 -3.23
C ASP A 54 -13.08 12.70 -3.85
N ILE A 55 -12.89 11.64 -4.64
CA ILE A 55 -11.60 11.35 -5.30
C ILE A 55 -11.28 12.30 -6.48
N GLY A 56 -12.22 13.16 -6.88
CA GLY A 56 -12.03 14.15 -7.93
C GLY A 56 -11.24 15.37 -7.48
N THR A 57 -11.01 15.54 -6.18
CA THR A 57 -10.25 16.66 -5.62
C THR A 57 -9.03 16.19 -4.84
N LYS A 58 -7.94 16.99 -4.86
CA LYS A 58 -6.74 16.69 -4.07
C LYS A 58 -7.04 16.55 -2.56
N PRO A 59 -7.80 17.46 -1.92
CA PRO A 59 -8.17 17.30 -0.52
C PRO A 59 -9.01 16.05 -0.24
N GLY A 60 -9.92 15.70 -1.14
CA GLY A 60 -10.75 14.50 -1.01
C GLY A 60 -9.93 13.21 -1.13
N LEU A 61 -9.03 13.16 -2.11
CA LEU A 61 -8.10 12.04 -2.28
C LEU A 61 -7.18 11.89 -1.05
N ASN A 62 -6.65 12.99 -0.54
CA ASN A 62 -5.82 12.99 0.66
C ASN A 62 -6.61 12.53 1.90
N ARG A 63 -7.87 12.96 2.04
CA ARG A 63 -8.75 12.49 3.11
C ARG A 63 -8.97 10.97 3.03
N LEU A 64 -9.21 10.43 1.82
CA LEU A 64 -9.32 8.99 1.63
C LEU A 64 -8.09 8.25 2.14
N LEU A 65 -6.88 8.72 1.78
CA LEU A 65 -5.63 8.13 2.28
C LEU A 65 -5.54 8.19 3.81
N GLN A 66 -5.80 9.37 4.39
CA GLN A 66 -5.70 9.56 5.84
C GLN A 66 -6.71 8.71 6.61
N GLU A 67 -7.97 8.64 6.18
CA GLU A 67 -9.01 7.84 6.83
C GLU A 67 -8.70 6.34 6.70
N THR A 68 -8.20 5.88 5.55
CA THR A 68 -7.73 4.49 5.36
C THR A 68 -6.59 4.15 6.33
N VAL A 69 -5.59 5.01 6.41
CA VAL A 69 -4.46 4.82 7.33
C VAL A 69 -4.92 4.78 8.79
N LEU A 70 -5.83 5.67 9.18
CA LEU A 70 -6.40 5.69 10.53
C LEU A 70 -7.19 4.43 10.86
N ALA A 71 -7.99 3.92 9.92
CA ALA A 71 -8.73 2.66 10.09
C ALA A 71 -7.77 1.49 10.33
N LEU A 72 -6.71 1.38 9.53
CA LEU A 72 -5.68 0.35 9.72
C LEU A 72 -4.95 0.50 11.06
N LEU A 73 -4.56 1.71 11.45
CA LEU A 73 -3.84 1.98 12.70
C LEU A 73 -4.67 1.69 13.97
N ARG A 74 -6.00 1.70 13.86
CA ARG A 74 -6.90 1.39 14.99
C ARG A 74 -7.13 -0.10 15.21
N SER A 75 -6.66 -0.94 14.27
CA SER A 75 -6.94 -2.38 14.26
C SER A 75 -5.65 -3.21 14.20
N PRO A 76 -4.62 -2.91 15.02
CA PRO A 76 -3.33 -3.60 14.97
C PRO A 76 -3.43 -5.08 15.35
N GLU A 77 -4.45 -5.47 16.09
CA GLU A 77 -4.71 -6.85 16.51
C GLU A 77 -5.01 -7.79 15.34
N TYR A 78 -5.38 -7.25 14.19
CA TYR A 78 -5.64 -8.06 12.98
C TYR A 78 -4.45 -8.14 12.04
N TRP A 79 -3.38 -7.39 12.27
CA TRP A 79 -2.22 -7.41 11.40
C TRP A 79 -1.49 -8.75 11.46
N SER A 80 -1.21 -9.33 10.31
CA SER A 80 -0.55 -10.63 10.21
C SER A 80 0.73 -10.56 9.39
N HIS A 81 0.65 -10.06 8.16
CA HIS A 81 1.80 -9.93 7.28
C HIS A 81 1.79 -8.55 6.63
N ALA A 82 2.96 -8.07 6.23
CA ALA A 82 3.05 -6.81 5.48
C ALA A 82 4.22 -6.80 4.50
N LYS A 83 4.12 -5.93 3.50
CA LYS A 83 5.20 -5.61 2.58
C LYS A 83 5.08 -4.17 2.12
N VAL A 84 6.21 -3.51 1.97
CA VAL A 84 6.31 -2.21 1.31
C VAL A 84 7.31 -2.28 0.17
N THR A 85 6.95 -1.68 -0.96
CA THR A 85 7.87 -1.46 -2.09
C THR A 85 7.78 0.00 -2.52
N ASN A 86 8.90 0.53 -3.01
CA ASN A 86 8.97 1.90 -3.50
C ASN A 86 9.67 1.91 -4.85
N GLN A 87 9.19 2.78 -5.72
CA GLN A 87 9.84 3.05 -6.99
C GLN A 87 9.84 4.56 -7.27
N THR A 88 11.02 5.17 -7.28
CA THR A 88 11.20 6.58 -7.64
C THR A 88 11.55 6.67 -9.12
N VAL A 89 10.81 7.47 -9.86
CA VAL A 89 11.00 7.70 -11.30
C VAL A 89 11.14 9.20 -11.58
N ARG A 90 11.80 9.53 -12.69
CA ARG A 90 12.14 10.91 -13.03
C ARG A 90 11.18 11.56 -14.04
N SER A 91 10.01 10.98 -14.24
CA SER A 91 9.00 11.53 -15.15
C SER A 91 7.60 11.11 -14.71
N ARG A 92 6.66 12.04 -14.79
CA ARG A 92 5.24 11.80 -14.49
C ARG A 92 4.63 10.74 -15.40
N ALA A 93 5.09 10.65 -16.65
CA ALA A 93 4.65 9.61 -17.59
C ALA A 93 5.09 8.21 -17.14
N GLN A 94 6.34 8.06 -16.68
CA GLN A 94 6.80 6.81 -16.11
C GLN A 94 6.06 6.47 -14.82
N ALA A 95 5.79 7.46 -13.98
CA ALA A 95 5.01 7.26 -12.76
C ALA A 95 3.61 6.72 -13.04
N SER A 96 2.92 7.28 -14.05
CA SER A 96 1.62 6.76 -14.49
C SER A 96 1.70 5.31 -14.96
N GLN A 97 2.71 4.95 -15.73
CA GLN A 97 2.91 3.56 -16.18
C GLN A 97 3.14 2.61 -15.01
N VAL A 98 4.00 2.98 -14.06
CA VAL A 98 4.25 2.17 -12.85
C VAL A 98 2.99 2.00 -12.03
N PHE A 99 2.27 3.10 -11.80
CA PHE A 99 1.01 3.08 -11.05
C PHE A 99 -0.03 2.17 -11.71
N GLU A 100 -0.25 2.33 -13.02
CA GLU A 100 -1.19 1.51 -13.78
C GLU A 100 -0.80 0.03 -13.77
N GLN A 101 0.49 -0.28 -13.91
CA GLN A 101 0.98 -1.66 -13.84
C GLN A 101 0.70 -2.29 -12.46
N LEU A 102 0.98 -1.57 -11.38
CA LEU A 102 0.68 -2.04 -10.02
C LEU A 102 -0.82 -2.23 -9.82
N SER A 103 -1.65 -1.25 -10.23
CA SER A 103 -3.11 -1.30 -10.14
C SER A 103 -3.69 -2.51 -10.89
N VAL A 104 -3.28 -2.71 -12.16
CA VAL A 104 -3.74 -3.85 -12.97
C VAL A 104 -3.28 -5.17 -12.36
N THR A 105 -2.04 -5.24 -11.85
CA THR A 105 -1.51 -6.44 -11.18
C THR A 105 -2.35 -6.80 -9.96
N GLU A 106 -2.66 -5.82 -9.10
CA GLU A 106 -3.49 -6.07 -7.92
C GLU A 106 -4.92 -6.47 -8.30
N ARG A 107 -5.55 -5.77 -9.24
CA ARG A 107 -6.90 -6.09 -9.71
C ARG A 107 -6.99 -7.46 -10.39
N SER A 108 -5.92 -7.93 -11.03
CA SER A 108 -5.89 -9.26 -11.64
C SER A 108 -5.98 -10.40 -10.61
N LYS A 109 -5.64 -10.13 -9.35
CA LYS A 109 -5.76 -11.09 -8.25
C LYS A 109 -7.23 -11.35 -7.89
N PHE A 110 -8.11 -10.34 -8.03
CA PHE A 110 -9.56 -10.47 -7.80
C PHE A 110 -10.22 -11.48 -8.74
N SER A 111 -9.77 -11.53 -9.98
CA SER A 111 -10.35 -12.39 -11.03
C SER A 111 -9.95 -13.86 -10.89
N ARG A 112 -8.83 -14.16 -10.22
CA ARG A 112 -8.38 -15.54 -10.01
C ARG A 112 -9.22 -16.32 -9.01
N GLU A 113 -9.87 -15.62 -8.09
CA GLU A 113 -10.67 -16.21 -7.01
C GLU A 113 -12.06 -16.64 -7.48
N THR A 114 -12.60 -15.96 -8.50
CA THR A 114 -13.97 -16.18 -8.98
C THR A 114 -14.08 -17.04 -10.23
N LEU A 115 -12.99 -17.39 -10.90
CA LEU A 115 -13.01 -18.06 -12.20
C LEU A 115 -12.24 -19.38 -12.16
N VAL A 116 -12.87 -20.44 -11.70
CA VAL A 116 -12.44 -21.80 -12.00
C VAL A 116 -13.09 -22.22 -13.32
N ASN A 117 -12.30 -22.23 -14.39
CA ASN A 117 -12.73 -22.73 -15.68
C ASN A 117 -12.61 -24.26 -15.69
N VAL A 118 -13.71 -24.96 -15.41
CA VAL A 118 -13.80 -26.40 -15.59
C VAL A 118 -14.66 -26.68 -16.83
N GLY A 119 -14.01 -27.13 -17.90
CA GLY A 119 -14.72 -27.58 -19.11
C GLY A 119 -15.37 -26.47 -19.92
N GLY A 120 -14.85 -25.24 -19.93
CA GLY A 120 -15.36 -24.14 -20.75
C GLY A 120 -16.60 -23.43 -20.17
N GLN A 121 -17.01 -23.75 -18.96
CA GLN A 121 -18.04 -23.03 -18.22
C GLN A 121 -17.41 -22.22 -17.10
N VAL A 122 -17.60 -20.89 -17.16
CA VAL A 122 -17.22 -19.96 -16.09
C VAL A 122 -18.25 -20.08 -14.98
N SER A 123 -17.92 -20.77 -13.88
CA SER A 123 -18.76 -20.79 -12.69
C SER A 123 -18.13 -19.94 -11.59
N ARG A 124 -18.93 -19.05 -10.99
CA ARG A 124 -18.57 -18.45 -9.70
C ARG A 124 -18.59 -19.57 -8.66
N GLN A 125 -17.42 -19.98 -8.20
CA GLN A 125 -17.36 -20.86 -7.03
C GLN A 125 -17.32 -19.94 -5.80
N THR A 126 -18.43 -19.95 -5.06
CA THR A 126 -18.40 -19.51 -3.67
C THR A 126 -17.48 -20.48 -2.94
N TYR A 127 -16.39 -20.00 -2.40
CA TYR A 127 -15.44 -20.84 -1.65
C TYR A 127 -16.17 -21.46 -0.46
N GLN A 128 -16.30 -22.78 -0.48
CA GLN A 128 -16.67 -23.54 0.70
C GLN A 128 -15.38 -24.03 1.36
N PRO A 129 -15.08 -23.60 2.60
CA PRO A 129 -13.92 -24.09 3.32
C PRO A 129 -13.98 -25.62 3.39
N LYS A 130 -12.91 -26.29 2.98
CA LYS A 130 -12.78 -27.73 3.24
C LYS A 130 -12.72 -27.91 4.76
N PRO A 131 -13.29 -29.00 5.33
CA PRO A 131 -13.27 -29.27 6.77
C PRO A 131 -11.87 -29.27 7.41
N ASP A 132 -10.83 -29.51 6.61
CA ASP A 132 -9.41 -29.55 7.01
C ASP A 132 -8.62 -28.31 6.57
N ALA A 133 -9.29 -27.25 6.03
CA ALA A 133 -8.61 -26.01 5.66
C ALA A 133 -8.20 -25.24 6.93
N ASP A 134 -7.00 -24.68 6.90
CA ASP A 134 -6.49 -23.80 7.95
C ASP A 134 -7.57 -22.72 8.27
N PRO A 135 -8.03 -22.66 9.54
CA PRO A 135 -9.07 -21.70 9.94
C PRO A 135 -8.60 -20.24 9.86
N ALA A 136 -7.31 -19.99 9.69
CA ALA A 136 -6.78 -18.65 9.49
C ALA A 136 -7.14 -18.15 8.09
N ALA A 137 -8.18 -17.36 8.01
CA ALA A 137 -8.60 -16.68 6.80
C ALA A 137 -8.02 -15.26 6.79
N TYR A 138 -7.65 -14.76 5.59
CA TYR A 138 -6.97 -13.50 5.42
C TYR A 138 -7.71 -12.58 4.46
N ILE A 139 -7.55 -11.28 4.69
CA ILE A 139 -7.92 -10.20 3.77
C ILE A 139 -6.64 -9.41 3.52
N VAL A 140 -6.29 -9.14 2.27
CA VAL A 140 -5.13 -8.30 1.95
C VAL A 140 -5.60 -6.93 1.49
N VAL A 141 -5.15 -5.89 2.20
CA VAL A 141 -5.37 -4.49 1.84
C VAL A 141 -4.12 -3.95 1.17
N THR A 142 -4.27 -3.34 0.00
CA THR A 142 -3.19 -2.72 -0.76
C THR A 142 -3.42 -1.23 -0.92
N LEU A 143 -2.45 -0.43 -0.54
CA LEU A 143 -2.39 1.01 -0.76
C LEU A 143 -1.33 1.28 -1.83
N ILE A 144 -1.71 1.92 -2.93
CA ILE A 144 -0.77 2.41 -3.96
C ILE A 144 -0.80 3.93 -3.90
N VAL A 145 0.31 4.54 -3.52
CA VAL A 145 0.43 5.98 -3.25
C VAL A 145 1.52 6.58 -4.14
N GLY A 146 1.17 7.55 -4.95
CA GLY A 146 2.13 8.33 -5.73
C GLY A 146 2.29 9.72 -5.14
N THR A 147 3.53 10.11 -4.84
CA THR A 147 3.84 11.40 -4.24
C THR A 147 4.92 12.15 -5.01
N ALA A 148 4.94 13.48 -4.84
CA ALA A 148 5.97 14.36 -5.40
C ALA A 148 7.30 14.32 -4.62
N ASP A 149 7.44 13.41 -3.66
CA ASP A 149 8.69 13.23 -2.93
C ASP A 149 9.79 12.65 -3.83
N ASP A 150 10.98 13.22 -3.78
CA ASP A 150 12.17 12.75 -4.50
C ASP A 150 12.78 11.49 -3.87
N GLN A 151 12.35 11.12 -2.68
CA GLN A 151 12.82 9.97 -1.92
C GLN A 151 11.65 9.14 -1.38
N PRO A 152 11.83 7.82 -1.19
CA PRO A 152 10.82 6.98 -0.58
C PRO A 152 10.43 7.45 0.83
N LEU A 153 9.12 7.54 1.09
CA LEU A 153 8.58 7.84 2.42
C LEU A 153 8.86 6.72 3.43
N VAL A 154 8.85 5.48 2.96
CA VAL A 154 9.10 4.28 3.76
C VAL A 154 10.36 3.61 3.25
N THR A 155 11.49 3.83 3.93
CA THR A 155 12.80 3.36 3.50
C THR A 155 13.20 2.00 4.08
N GLN A 156 12.55 1.55 5.15
CA GLN A 156 12.86 0.30 5.84
C GLN A 156 11.83 -0.79 5.48
N PRO A 157 12.28 -2.04 5.33
CA PRO A 157 11.36 -3.17 5.22
C PRO A 157 10.54 -3.31 6.51
N ILE A 158 9.37 -3.95 6.39
CA ILE A 158 8.46 -4.15 7.52
C ILE A 158 8.65 -5.56 8.04
N HIS A 159 9.12 -5.69 9.28
CA HIS A 159 9.33 -6.96 9.97
C HIS A 159 8.56 -7.07 11.29
N SER A 160 7.99 -5.96 11.76
CA SER A 160 7.26 -5.90 13.02
C SER A 160 6.02 -5.02 12.91
N ALA A 161 5.12 -5.17 13.88
CA ALA A 161 3.95 -4.27 14.01
C ALA A 161 4.37 -2.80 14.19
N SER A 162 5.49 -2.55 14.86
CA SER A 162 6.05 -1.19 15.03
C SER A 162 6.51 -0.59 13.70
N ASP A 163 7.13 -1.41 12.82
CA ASP A 163 7.56 -0.95 11.48
C ASP A 163 6.34 -0.62 10.61
N LEU A 164 5.31 -1.47 10.65
CA LEU A 164 4.05 -1.22 9.94
C LEU A 164 3.37 0.05 10.45
N GLN A 165 3.29 0.23 11.77
CA GLN A 165 2.72 1.43 12.37
C GLN A 165 3.47 2.69 11.92
N THR A 166 4.80 2.65 11.90
CA THR A 166 5.65 3.75 11.45
C THR A 166 5.41 4.05 9.97
N SER A 167 5.33 3.02 9.13
CA SER A 167 5.07 3.14 7.70
C SER A 167 3.70 3.75 7.41
N LEU A 168 2.67 3.27 8.09
CA LEU A 168 1.31 3.83 7.98
C LEU A 168 1.26 5.30 8.40
N ARG A 169 1.91 5.67 9.51
CA ARG A 169 1.96 7.07 9.97
C ARG A 169 2.65 7.98 8.95
N ARG A 170 3.73 7.51 8.29
CA ARG A 170 4.42 8.28 7.25
C ARG A 170 3.51 8.51 6.05
N LEU A 171 2.81 7.48 5.58
CA LEU A 171 1.85 7.61 4.48
C LEU A 171 0.67 8.52 4.85
N GLY A 172 0.13 8.41 6.07
CA GLY A 172 -0.95 9.28 6.56
C GLY A 172 -0.52 10.74 6.77
N GLY A 173 0.78 11.01 6.86
CA GLY A 173 1.36 12.35 6.97
C GLY A 173 1.54 13.07 5.62
N VAL A 174 1.28 12.40 4.49
CA VAL A 174 1.35 13.03 3.16
C VAL A 174 0.34 14.16 3.07
N THR A 175 0.79 15.33 2.61
CA THR A 175 -0.07 16.50 2.44
C THR A 175 -0.76 16.51 1.07
N PRO A 176 -1.88 17.25 0.89
CA PRO A 176 -2.58 17.32 -0.39
C PRO A 176 -1.72 17.82 -1.56
N ASP A 177 -0.70 18.64 -1.28
CA ASP A 177 0.19 19.18 -2.32
C ASP A 177 1.16 18.11 -2.83
N TYR A 178 1.62 17.22 -1.95
CA TYR A 178 2.53 16.13 -2.30
C TYR A 178 1.80 14.91 -2.87
N LEU A 179 0.54 14.66 -2.49
CA LEU A 179 -0.21 13.52 -2.99
C LEU A 179 -0.63 13.73 -4.45
N LEU A 180 -0.11 12.90 -5.34
CA LEU A 180 -0.41 12.95 -6.79
C LEU A 180 -1.49 11.96 -7.18
N VAL A 181 -1.45 10.74 -6.62
CA VAL A 181 -2.38 9.65 -6.91
C VAL A 181 -2.45 8.69 -5.72
N TYR A 182 -3.64 8.12 -5.51
CA TYR A 182 -3.86 7.10 -4.48
C TYR A 182 -4.92 6.11 -4.94
N GLU A 183 -4.69 4.84 -4.70
CA GLU A 183 -5.66 3.77 -4.88
C GLU A 183 -5.67 2.86 -3.66
N LEU A 184 -6.87 2.54 -3.19
CA LEU A 184 -7.15 1.59 -2.13
C LEU A 184 -7.78 0.35 -2.74
N LEU A 185 -7.19 -0.80 -2.50
CA LEU A 185 -7.65 -2.10 -2.99
C LEU A 185 -7.68 -3.10 -1.84
N TRP A 186 -8.55 -4.10 -1.91
CA TRP A 186 -8.54 -5.23 -0.98
C TRP A 186 -8.96 -6.52 -1.69
N THR A 187 -8.49 -7.63 -1.18
CA THR A 187 -8.72 -8.98 -1.71
C THR A 187 -9.06 -9.93 -0.54
N PRO A 188 -10.14 -10.70 -0.61
CA PRO A 188 -11.19 -10.73 -1.63
C PRO A 188 -12.08 -9.46 -1.64
N GLN A 189 -12.77 -9.25 -2.76
CA GLN A 189 -13.72 -8.13 -2.91
C GLN A 189 -15.03 -8.37 -2.14
N ASP A 190 -15.46 -9.61 -2.04
CA ASP A 190 -16.69 -9.98 -1.33
C ASP A 190 -16.39 -10.07 0.19
N ALA A 191 -17.15 -9.33 0.99
CA ALA A 191 -17.01 -9.31 2.45
C ALA A 191 -17.31 -10.64 3.13
N SER A 192 -17.99 -11.57 2.44
CA SER A 192 -18.24 -12.94 2.93
C SER A 192 -17.07 -13.90 2.67
N ASP A 193 -16.15 -13.53 1.77
CA ASP A 193 -15.00 -14.33 1.38
C ASP A 193 -13.73 -13.99 2.18
N SER A 194 -12.76 -14.88 2.14
CA SER A 194 -11.43 -14.72 2.72
C SER A 194 -10.43 -15.64 2.00
N LEU A 195 -9.16 -15.28 2.02
CA LEU A 195 -8.08 -16.10 1.50
C LEU A 195 -7.64 -17.14 2.54
N SER A 196 -7.41 -18.38 2.12
CA SER A 196 -6.61 -19.30 2.93
C SER A 196 -5.16 -18.83 2.99
N TYR A 197 -4.38 -19.39 3.91
CA TYR A 197 -2.94 -19.10 3.98
C TYR A 197 -2.21 -19.40 2.67
N ASP A 198 -2.49 -20.54 2.07
CA ASP A 198 -1.89 -20.94 0.79
C ASP A 198 -2.29 -20.03 -0.36
N GLN A 199 -3.55 -19.60 -0.40
CA GLN A 199 -4.05 -18.64 -1.40
C GLN A 199 -3.38 -17.28 -1.22
N MET A 200 -3.26 -16.81 0.02
CA MET A 200 -2.57 -15.56 0.33
C MET A 200 -1.11 -15.61 -0.12
N LEU A 201 -0.36 -16.66 0.22
CA LEU A 201 1.03 -16.80 -0.21
C LEU A 201 1.18 -16.96 -1.73
N ALA A 202 0.25 -17.66 -2.39
CA ALA A 202 0.27 -17.80 -3.85
C ALA A 202 0.01 -16.47 -4.57
N ALA A 203 -0.88 -15.63 -4.05
CA ALA A 203 -1.21 -14.32 -4.63
C ALA A 203 -0.23 -13.21 -4.21
N TYR A 204 0.38 -13.34 -3.02
CA TYR A 204 1.26 -12.36 -2.39
C TYR A 204 2.51 -13.02 -1.80
N PRO A 205 3.38 -13.62 -2.64
CA PRO A 205 4.50 -14.46 -2.17
C PRO A 205 5.56 -13.71 -1.37
N ASP A 206 5.56 -12.39 -1.45
CA ASP A 206 6.58 -11.54 -0.81
C ASP A 206 6.08 -10.89 0.50
N LEU A 207 4.88 -11.21 0.96
CA LEU A 207 4.41 -10.76 2.26
C LEU A 207 5.25 -11.40 3.37
N THR A 208 5.70 -10.59 4.30
CA THR A 208 6.48 -11.04 5.46
C THR A 208 5.59 -11.04 6.70
N GLN A 209 5.59 -12.14 7.45
CA GLN A 209 4.90 -12.19 8.73
C GLN A 209 5.51 -11.16 9.68
N ILE A 210 4.65 -10.41 10.36
CA ILE A 210 5.03 -9.41 11.36
C ILE A 210 4.67 -9.89 12.75
N SER A 211 5.56 -9.64 13.70
CA SER A 211 5.43 -10.02 15.11
C SER A 211 5.37 -8.79 16.02
#